data_57ff96b5e0a700fe651a808a69356f1b
#
_entry.id   57ff96b5e0a700fe651a808a69356f1b
#
_cell.length_a   1.000
_cell.length_b   1.000
_cell.length_c   1.000
_cell.angle_alpha   90.00
_cell.angle_beta   90.00
_cell.angle_gamma   90.00
#
_symmetry.space_group_name_H-M   'P 1'
#
loop_
_entity.id
_entity.type
_entity.pdbx_description
1 polymer ?
#
loop_
_entity_poly.entity_id
_entity_poly.type
_entity_poly.pdbx_seq_one_letter_code
_entity_poly.pdbx_strand_id
1 'polypeptide(L)'
;MFAKKKKREMIRQLQETDHKIDIRMLNKSYQMGEQSLHVLKDINFTVGEGDFVAILGPSGSGKSTLMNMIGCMDQWDTGEYYLDGMPVHALNGKELTQIRNEKIGFVFQNYHLIPAYTVLQNVIMPLLMRGIDHKTAEDMCMDTIRLLGLGERLHHKPNELSGGQKQRVAIARALVGKPAILLADEPSGALDSKMGKEVLRLFGELNAMGNTIVMITHDLEVAKAAQRVVRIVDGKLYHKEEQEATG
;
A
#
# COMPACT_ATOMS: atom_id res chain seq x y z
N MET A 1 31.54 -1.85 -8.91
CA MET A 1 31.25 -2.52 -7.64
C MET A 1 31.45 -1.57 -6.44
N PHE A 2 32.56 -0.84 -6.34
CA PHE A 2 32.86 0.11 -5.25
C PHE A 2 31.86 1.29 -5.13
N ALA A 3 31.39 1.86 -6.22
CA ALA A 3 30.44 2.97 -6.21
C ALA A 3 29.05 2.57 -5.63
N LYS A 4 28.58 1.35 -5.92
CA LYS A 4 27.33 0.80 -5.35
C LYS A 4 27.44 0.55 -3.84
N LYS A 5 28.61 0.13 -3.35
CA LYS A 5 28.84 -0.13 -1.92
C LYS A 5 28.88 1.21 -1.15
N LYS A 6 29.59 2.21 -1.70
CA LYS A 6 29.68 3.56 -1.11
C LYS A 6 28.34 4.30 -1.09
N LYS A 7 27.51 4.14 -2.17
CA LYS A 7 26.14 4.67 -2.21
C LYS A 7 25.24 3.98 -1.15
N ARG A 8 25.37 2.66 -0.95
CA ARG A 8 24.65 1.92 0.10
C ARG A 8 25.09 2.30 1.52
N GLU A 9 26.38 2.53 1.76
CA GLU A 9 26.90 3.01 3.05
C GLU A 9 26.49 4.45 3.35
N MET A 10 26.52 5.33 2.34
CA MET A 10 26.03 6.71 2.46
C MET A 10 24.51 6.76 2.71
N ILE A 11 23.73 5.88 2.07
CA ILE A 11 22.29 5.72 2.30
C ILE A 11 22.03 5.21 3.73
N ARG A 12 22.87 4.32 4.26
CA ARG A 12 22.76 3.79 5.63
C ARG A 12 23.11 4.82 6.72
N GLN A 13 23.91 5.82 6.41
CA GLN A 13 24.26 6.93 7.31
C GLN A 13 23.28 8.10 7.27
N LEU A 14 22.40 8.16 6.26
CA LEU A 14 21.35 9.16 6.12
C LEU A 14 20.07 8.68 6.82
N GLN A 15 20.07 8.84 8.14
CA GLN A 15 18.91 8.80 9.05
C GLN A 15 18.19 7.44 9.20
N GLU A 16 18.41 6.79 10.31
CA GLU A 16 17.47 5.88 10.97
C GLU A 16 16.20 6.69 11.29
N THR A 17 15.24 6.69 10.36
CA THR A 17 13.89 7.11 10.71
C THR A 17 13.21 5.90 11.33
N ASP A 18 12.68 6.02 12.55
CA ASP A 18 11.86 4.98 13.21
C ASP A 18 10.54 4.73 12.48
N HIS A 19 10.37 5.30 11.28
CA HIS A 19 9.15 5.24 10.50
C HIS A 19 9.29 4.35 9.26
N LYS A 20 8.26 3.54 8.99
CA LYS A 20 8.13 2.79 7.75
C LYS A 20 7.86 3.69 6.54
N ILE A 21 7.13 4.78 6.77
CA ILE A 21 6.92 5.85 5.79
C ILE A 21 7.31 7.17 6.44
N ASP A 22 8.13 7.97 5.76
CA ASP A 22 8.43 9.35 6.12
C ASP A 22 8.45 10.20 4.84
N ILE A 23 7.42 11.01 4.68
CA ILE A 23 7.24 11.94 3.55
C ILE A 23 7.33 13.36 4.08
N ARG A 24 8.16 14.19 3.41
CA ARG A 24 8.44 15.58 3.81
C ARG A 24 8.24 16.52 2.64
N MET A 25 7.34 17.50 2.81
CA MET A 25 7.09 18.58 1.85
C MET A 25 6.88 18.08 0.40
N LEU A 26 6.18 16.94 0.25
CA LEU A 26 5.95 16.32 -1.05
C LEU A 26 4.90 17.11 -1.83
N ASN A 27 5.23 17.46 -3.07
CA ASN A 27 4.35 18.18 -3.99
C ASN A 27 4.18 17.38 -5.29
N LYS A 28 2.95 17.43 -5.84
CA LYS A 28 2.64 16.83 -7.14
C LYS A 28 1.68 17.69 -7.94
N SER A 29 2.04 17.97 -9.19
CA SER A 29 1.20 18.65 -10.17
C SER A 29 1.07 17.80 -11.45
N TYR A 30 -0.06 17.95 -12.13
CA TYR A 30 -0.28 17.37 -13.46
C TYR A 30 -0.52 18.47 -14.48
N GLN A 31 0.08 18.33 -15.66
CA GLN A 31 -0.17 19.24 -16.79
C GLN A 31 -1.47 18.82 -17.49
N MET A 32 -2.39 19.76 -17.62
CA MET A 32 -3.67 19.62 -18.33
C MET A 32 -3.74 20.67 -19.45
N GLY A 33 -3.11 20.35 -20.59
CA GLY A 33 -2.89 21.32 -21.66
C GLY A 33 -1.97 22.47 -21.22
N GLU A 34 -2.45 23.71 -21.27
CA GLU A 34 -1.69 24.89 -20.83
C GLU A 34 -1.80 25.16 -19.32
N GLN A 35 -2.68 24.46 -18.61
CA GLN A 35 -2.89 24.65 -17.17
C GLN A 35 -2.17 23.58 -16.35
N SER A 36 -1.61 23.95 -15.21
CA SER A 36 -1.04 23.03 -14.23
C SER A 36 -2.00 22.89 -13.04
N LEU A 37 -2.38 21.64 -12.74
CA LEU A 37 -3.21 21.32 -11.58
C LEU A 37 -2.32 20.82 -10.44
N HIS A 38 -2.15 21.63 -9.39
CA HIS A 38 -1.41 21.27 -8.18
C HIS A 38 -2.27 20.38 -7.28
N VAL A 39 -2.03 19.06 -7.30
CA VAL A 39 -2.89 18.04 -6.67
C VAL A 39 -2.45 17.72 -5.24
N LEU A 40 -1.15 17.64 -4.97
CA LEU A 40 -0.61 17.43 -3.61
C LEU A 40 0.25 18.63 -3.23
N LYS A 41 0.02 19.18 -2.02
CA LYS A 41 0.55 20.46 -1.58
C LYS A 41 1.24 20.29 -0.23
N ASP A 42 2.58 20.31 -0.21
CA ASP A 42 3.42 20.26 0.98
C ASP A 42 3.04 19.12 1.93
N ILE A 43 2.84 17.92 1.37
CA ILE A 43 2.45 16.75 2.13
C ILE A 43 3.56 16.35 3.08
N ASN A 44 3.23 16.31 4.38
CA ASN A 44 4.03 15.71 5.43
C ASN A 44 3.27 14.53 6.03
N PHE A 45 3.85 13.31 5.98
CA PHE A 45 3.15 12.11 6.40
C PHE A 45 4.13 11.06 6.92
N THR A 46 3.90 10.59 8.14
CA THR A 46 4.71 9.55 8.77
C THR A 46 3.85 8.35 9.17
N VAL A 47 4.42 7.15 9.07
CA VAL A 47 3.79 5.90 9.54
C VAL A 47 4.86 5.07 10.23
N GLY A 48 4.63 4.74 11.50
CA GLY A 48 5.49 3.86 12.29
C GLY A 48 5.37 2.39 11.91
N GLU A 49 6.27 1.56 12.41
CA GLU A 49 6.15 0.11 12.30
C GLU A 49 4.94 -0.39 13.08
N GLY A 50 4.11 -1.24 12.46
CA GLY A 50 2.90 -1.77 13.06
C GLY A 50 1.73 -0.78 13.14
N ASP A 51 1.86 0.44 12.61
CA ASP A 51 0.75 1.37 12.54
C ASP A 51 -0.34 0.88 11.56
N PHE A 52 -1.60 1.15 11.92
CA PHE A 52 -2.72 1.09 10.99
C PHE A 52 -3.32 2.50 10.81
N VAL A 53 -3.06 3.11 9.66
CA VAL A 53 -3.46 4.48 9.35
C VAL A 53 -4.49 4.50 8.23
N ALA A 54 -5.59 5.25 8.40
CA ALA A 54 -6.54 5.54 7.34
C ALA A 54 -6.37 6.97 6.82
N ILE A 55 -6.32 7.13 5.50
CA ILE A 55 -6.36 8.41 4.81
C ILE A 55 -7.79 8.62 4.31
N LEU A 56 -8.52 9.52 4.96
CA LEU A 56 -9.92 9.83 4.69
C LEU A 56 -10.03 11.14 3.90
N GLY A 57 -10.89 11.19 2.88
CA GLY A 57 -11.17 12.45 2.18
C GLY A 57 -12.22 12.28 1.09
N PRO A 58 -12.84 13.38 0.63
CA PRO A 58 -13.82 13.33 -0.46
C PRO A 58 -13.20 12.91 -1.80
N SER A 59 -14.04 12.59 -2.78
CA SER A 59 -13.59 12.36 -4.14
C SER A 59 -12.86 13.59 -4.69
N GLY A 60 -11.76 13.38 -5.42
CA GLY A 60 -10.96 14.46 -6.00
C GLY A 60 -10.00 15.16 -5.02
N SER A 61 -9.95 14.80 -3.74
CA SER A 61 -9.07 15.46 -2.74
C SER A 61 -7.56 15.15 -2.88
N GLY A 62 -7.18 14.23 -3.79
CA GLY A 62 -5.79 13.81 -3.97
C GLY A 62 -5.41 12.45 -3.36
N LYS A 63 -6.37 11.71 -2.78
CA LYS A 63 -6.11 10.39 -2.13
C LYS A 63 -5.40 9.39 -3.04
N SER A 64 -5.95 9.15 -4.23
CA SER A 64 -5.36 8.18 -5.18
C SER A 64 -3.99 8.65 -5.69
N THR A 65 -3.80 9.96 -5.83
CA THR A 65 -2.50 10.54 -6.16
C THR A 65 -1.50 10.27 -5.04
N LEU A 66 -1.87 10.55 -3.78
CA LEU A 66 -1.01 10.28 -2.63
C LEU A 66 -0.68 8.79 -2.51
N MET A 67 -1.66 7.90 -2.73
CA MET A 67 -1.42 6.46 -2.75
C MET A 67 -0.42 6.06 -3.84
N ASN A 68 -0.52 6.64 -5.04
CA ASN A 68 0.42 6.38 -6.12
C ASN A 68 1.85 6.85 -5.78
N MET A 69 1.98 7.98 -5.03
CA MET A 69 3.28 8.43 -4.53
C MET A 69 3.84 7.45 -3.49
N ILE A 70 3.05 7.12 -2.44
CA ILE A 70 3.44 6.15 -1.40
C ILE A 70 3.78 4.80 -2.04
N GLY A 71 2.99 4.40 -3.03
CA GLY A 71 3.14 3.14 -3.76
C GLY A 71 4.29 3.11 -4.78
N CYS A 72 5.03 4.21 -4.95
CA CYS A 72 6.06 4.34 -5.99
C CYS A 72 5.54 4.01 -7.40
N MET A 73 4.25 4.30 -7.67
CA MET A 73 3.61 4.09 -8.98
C MET A 73 3.74 5.30 -9.90
N ASP A 74 3.90 6.49 -9.34
CA ASP A 74 4.13 7.74 -10.05
C ASP A 74 5.23 8.54 -9.33
N GLN A 75 5.76 9.58 -9.99
CA GLN A 75 6.80 10.45 -9.46
C GLN A 75 6.19 11.75 -8.96
N TRP A 76 6.76 12.32 -7.90
CA TRP A 76 6.41 13.63 -7.37
C TRP A 76 7.37 14.71 -7.91
N ASP A 77 6.98 15.98 -7.78
CA ASP A 77 7.74 17.09 -8.35
C ASP A 77 8.85 17.55 -7.40
N THR A 78 8.53 17.68 -6.09
CA THR A 78 9.47 18.11 -5.04
C THR A 78 9.17 17.41 -3.73
N GLY A 79 10.11 17.46 -2.79
CA GLY A 79 10.00 16.85 -1.47
C GLY A 79 10.78 15.55 -1.35
N GLU A 80 10.78 15.00 -0.14
CA GLU A 80 11.53 13.79 0.19
C GLU A 80 10.57 12.67 0.58
N TYR A 81 10.92 11.44 0.23
CA TYR A 81 10.21 10.25 0.66
C TYR A 81 11.18 9.15 1.06
N TYR A 82 11.01 8.65 2.28
CA TYR A 82 11.74 7.50 2.83
C TYR A 82 10.77 6.36 3.09
N LEU A 83 11.08 5.16 2.59
CA LEU A 83 10.34 3.93 2.79
C LEU A 83 11.24 2.91 3.47
N ASP A 84 10.86 2.48 4.69
CA ASP A 84 11.64 1.54 5.49
C ASP A 84 13.12 1.99 5.60
N GLY A 85 13.33 3.28 5.90
CA GLY A 85 14.64 3.94 6.00
C GLY A 85 15.35 4.21 4.67
N MET A 86 14.76 3.84 3.52
CA MET A 86 15.38 3.98 2.21
C MET A 86 14.92 5.28 1.51
N PRO A 87 15.85 6.16 1.04
CA PRO A 87 15.51 7.40 0.35
C PRO A 87 14.97 7.13 -1.05
N VAL A 88 13.67 6.99 -1.18
CA VAL A 88 12.97 6.66 -2.43
C VAL A 88 13.13 7.76 -3.48
N HIS A 89 13.21 9.02 -3.05
CA HIS A 89 13.41 10.19 -3.91
C HIS A 89 14.77 10.20 -4.65
N ALA A 90 15.73 9.39 -4.20
CA ALA A 90 17.06 9.27 -4.82
C ALA A 90 17.17 8.08 -5.79
N LEU A 91 16.08 7.33 -5.99
CA LEU A 91 16.07 6.10 -6.80
C LEU A 91 15.64 6.39 -8.24
N ASN A 92 16.21 5.63 -9.19
CA ASN A 92 15.77 5.64 -10.58
C ASN A 92 14.57 4.68 -10.80
N GLY A 93 13.91 4.76 -11.97
CA GLY A 93 12.70 3.98 -12.26
C GLY A 93 12.86 2.46 -12.11
N LYS A 94 14.06 1.90 -12.39
CA LYS A 94 14.33 0.47 -12.20
C LYS A 94 14.43 0.11 -10.72
N GLU A 95 15.09 0.94 -9.92
CA GLU A 95 15.20 0.79 -8.48
C GLU A 95 13.83 0.95 -7.81
N LEU A 96 13.00 1.91 -8.27
CA LEU A 96 11.62 2.09 -7.80
C LEU A 96 10.75 0.86 -8.07
N THR A 97 10.90 0.22 -9.25
CA THR A 97 10.18 -1.01 -9.57
C THR A 97 10.56 -2.16 -8.63
N GLN A 98 11.84 -2.28 -8.29
CA GLN A 98 12.32 -3.27 -7.33
C GLN A 98 11.76 -3.01 -5.93
N ILE A 99 11.84 -1.77 -5.44
CA ILE A 99 11.30 -1.36 -4.13
C ILE A 99 9.80 -1.64 -4.05
N ARG A 100 9.04 -1.25 -5.08
CA ARG A 100 7.59 -1.52 -5.14
C ARG A 100 7.28 -3.01 -5.00
N ASN A 101 8.01 -3.86 -5.70
CA ASN A 101 7.82 -5.30 -5.59
C ASN A 101 8.22 -5.85 -4.21
N GLU A 102 9.34 -5.38 -3.63
CA GLU A 102 9.89 -5.97 -2.39
C GLU A 102 9.26 -5.42 -1.12
N LYS A 103 8.91 -4.12 -1.09
CA LYS A 103 8.53 -3.40 0.13
C LYS A 103 7.06 -3.06 0.23
N ILE A 104 6.29 -3.14 -0.86
CA ILE A 104 4.90 -2.68 -0.89
C ILE A 104 3.98 -3.80 -1.34
N GLY A 105 2.97 -4.11 -0.50
CA GLY A 105 1.86 -4.96 -0.87
C GLY A 105 0.63 -4.11 -1.21
N PHE A 106 0.03 -4.32 -2.39
CA PHE A 106 -1.14 -3.57 -2.83
C PHE A 106 -2.41 -4.39 -2.74
N VAL A 107 -3.46 -3.79 -2.17
CA VAL A 107 -4.83 -4.31 -2.14
C VAL A 107 -5.76 -3.27 -2.74
N PHE A 108 -6.36 -3.56 -3.89
CA PHE A 108 -7.23 -2.65 -4.63
C PHE A 108 -8.70 -2.97 -4.44
N GLN A 109 -9.57 -1.98 -4.64
CA GLN A 109 -11.02 -2.11 -4.60
C GLN A 109 -11.54 -3.19 -5.58
N ASN A 110 -11.01 -3.22 -6.80
CA ASN A 110 -11.41 -4.15 -7.86
C ASN A 110 -10.54 -5.42 -7.91
N TYR A 111 -9.88 -5.78 -6.79
CA TYR A 111 -9.05 -6.99 -6.62
C TYR A 111 -7.84 -7.06 -7.57
N HIS A 112 -7.96 -6.65 -8.82
CA HIS A 112 -6.96 -6.76 -9.90
C HIS A 112 -6.33 -8.15 -9.98
N LEU A 113 -7.16 -9.20 -9.88
CA LEU A 113 -6.72 -10.58 -10.10
C LEU A 113 -6.60 -10.84 -11.60
N ILE A 114 -5.63 -11.66 -11.98
CA ILE A 114 -5.46 -12.11 -13.37
C ILE A 114 -6.51 -13.19 -13.63
N PRO A 115 -7.50 -12.95 -14.53
CA PRO A 115 -8.65 -13.85 -14.68
C PRO A 115 -8.28 -15.25 -15.18
N ALA A 116 -7.19 -15.37 -15.96
CA ALA A 116 -6.71 -16.63 -16.49
C ALA A 116 -5.98 -17.49 -15.48
N TYR A 117 -5.54 -16.90 -14.36
CA TYR A 117 -4.73 -17.54 -13.33
C TYR A 117 -5.61 -18.09 -12.20
N THR A 118 -5.15 -19.19 -11.61
CA THR A 118 -5.75 -19.74 -10.39
C THR A 118 -5.45 -18.85 -9.18
N VAL A 119 -6.09 -19.14 -8.03
CA VAL A 119 -5.76 -18.50 -6.75
C VAL A 119 -4.28 -18.61 -6.46
N LEU A 120 -3.73 -19.83 -6.51
CA LEU A 120 -2.30 -20.07 -6.25
C LEU A 120 -1.41 -19.22 -7.16
N GLN A 121 -1.67 -19.24 -8.48
CA GLN A 121 -0.90 -18.48 -9.46
C GLN A 121 -0.98 -16.96 -9.25
N ASN A 122 -2.15 -16.43 -8.85
CA ASN A 122 -2.29 -15.02 -8.50
C ASN A 122 -1.48 -14.66 -7.26
N VAL A 123 -1.47 -15.52 -6.23
CA VAL A 123 -0.79 -15.26 -4.96
C VAL A 123 0.73 -15.30 -5.11
N ILE A 124 1.29 -16.30 -5.81
CA ILE A 124 2.74 -16.45 -5.95
C ILE A 124 3.39 -15.47 -6.93
N MET A 125 2.59 -14.77 -7.75
CA MET A 125 3.10 -13.91 -8.82
C MET A 125 4.18 -12.90 -8.39
N PRO A 126 4.03 -12.16 -7.26
CA PRO A 126 5.07 -11.24 -6.81
C PRO A 126 6.41 -11.94 -6.51
N LEU A 127 6.38 -13.18 -6.03
CA LEU A 127 7.58 -13.97 -5.75
C LEU A 127 8.28 -14.39 -7.05
N LEU A 128 7.50 -14.81 -8.06
CA LEU A 128 8.05 -15.14 -9.39
C LEU A 128 8.72 -13.92 -10.04
N MET A 129 8.13 -12.72 -9.87
CA MET A 129 8.73 -11.48 -10.35
C MET A 129 10.03 -11.09 -9.62
N ARG A 130 10.28 -11.64 -8.43
CA ARG A 130 11.57 -11.53 -7.71
C ARG A 130 12.59 -12.56 -8.17
N GLY A 131 12.23 -13.42 -9.13
CA GLY A 131 13.09 -14.51 -9.64
C GLY A 131 13.11 -15.76 -8.76
N ILE A 132 12.15 -15.89 -7.80
CA ILE A 132 11.98 -17.10 -7.00
C ILE A 132 11.34 -18.15 -7.92
N ASP A 133 11.88 -19.37 -7.90
CA ASP A 133 11.33 -20.47 -8.69
C ASP A 133 9.92 -20.87 -8.21
N HIS A 134 9.16 -21.50 -9.10
CA HIS A 134 7.74 -21.79 -8.89
C HIS A 134 7.48 -22.64 -7.63
N LYS A 135 8.27 -23.70 -7.44
CA LYS A 135 8.10 -24.62 -6.32
C LYS A 135 8.38 -23.93 -4.98
N THR A 136 9.47 -23.17 -4.90
CA THR A 136 9.80 -22.38 -3.71
C THR A 136 8.72 -21.32 -3.43
N ALA A 137 8.19 -20.65 -4.47
CA ALA A 137 7.12 -19.68 -4.31
C ALA A 137 5.82 -20.32 -3.80
N GLU A 138 5.47 -21.51 -4.26
CA GLU A 138 4.34 -22.29 -3.74
C GLU A 138 4.52 -22.61 -2.25
N ASP A 139 5.69 -23.14 -1.86
CA ASP A 139 5.98 -23.45 -0.46
C ASP A 139 5.87 -22.20 0.44
N MET A 140 6.42 -21.09 -0.02
CA MET A 140 6.40 -19.80 0.71
C MET A 140 4.99 -19.22 0.91
N CYS A 141 4.05 -19.47 0.00
CA CYS A 141 2.72 -18.88 0.07
C CYS A 141 1.73 -19.66 0.96
N MET A 142 2.05 -20.93 1.32
CA MET A 142 1.08 -21.82 1.96
C MET A 142 0.58 -21.32 3.31
N ASP A 143 1.44 -20.70 4.13
CA ASP A 143 1.03 -20.15 5.42
C ASP A 143 0.08 -18.96 5.24
N THR A 144 0.36 -18.08 4.27
CA THR A 144 -0.53 -16.96 3.93
C THR A 144 -1.88 -17.45 3.40
N ILE A 145 -1.88 -18.49 2.58
CA ILE A 145 -3.10 -19.11 2.05
C ILE A 145 -3.94 -19.72 3.16
N ARG A 146 -3.32 -20.42 4.11
CA ARG A 146 -4.03 -20.99 5.28
C ARG A 146 -4.60 -19.89 6.17
N LEU A 147 -3.80 -18.88 6.48
CA LEU A 147 -4.21 -17.71 7.27
C LEU A 147 -5.49 -17.06 6.72
N LEU A 148 -5.58 -16.97 5.39
CA LEU A 148 -6.70 -16.31 4.71
C LEU A 148 -7.85 -17.27 4.34
N GLY A 149 -7.77 -18.54 4.75
CA GLY A 149 -8.83 -19.53 4.51
C GLY A 149 -9.03 -19.89 3.04
N LEU A 150 -7.96 -19.90 2.25
CA LEU A 150 -8.00 -20.14 0.80
C LEU A 150 -7.55 -21.56 0.40
N GLY A 151 -7.25 -22.43 1.36
CA GLY A 151 -6.66 -23.76 1.10
C GLY A 151 -7.46 -24.63 0.13
N GLU A 152 -8.78 -24.66 0.25
CA GLU A 152 -9.64 -25.43 -0.65
C GLU A 152 -9.89 -24.76 -2.01
N ARG A 153 -9.36 -23.55 -2.23
CA ARG A 153 -9.62 -22.74 -3.43
C ARG A 153 -8.38 -22.56 -4.33
N LEU A 154 -7.26 -23.20 -4.02
CA LEU A 154 -5.98 -23.03 -4.70
C LEU A 154 -6.06 -23.09 -6.22
N HIS A 155 -6.86 -24.02 -6.74
CA HIS A 155 -6.99 -24.28 -8.18
C HIS A 155 -8.18 -23.57 -8.82
N HIS A 156 -9.01 -22.84 -8.04
CA HIS A 156 -10.12 -22.07 -8.59
C HIS A 156 -9.60 -20.81 -9.30
N LYS A 157 -10.35 -20.38 -10.31
CA LYS A 157 -10.11 -19.10 -11.01
C LYS A 157 -10.96 -17.98 -10.39
N PRO A 158 -10.63 -16.71 -10.61
CA PRO A 158 -11.37 -15.57 -10.05
C PRO A 158 -12.87 -15.57 -10.34
N ASN A 159 -13.32 -16.05 -11.50
CA ASN A 159 -14.74 -16.13 -11.85
C ASN A 159 -15.53 -17.17 -11.02
N GLU A 160 -14.84 -18.09 -10.34
CA GLU A 160 -15.43 -19.12 -9.50
C GLU A 160 -15.48 -18.72 -8.01
N LEU A 161 -15.06 -17.48 -7.68
CA LEU A 161 -14.95 -16.98 -6.33
C LEU A 161 -15.98 -15.90 -6.02
N SER A 162 -16.47 -15.86 -4.77
CA SER A 162 -17.25 -14.73 -4.26
C SER A 162 -16.39 -13.46 -4.16
N GLY A 163 -17.01 -12.28 -4.03
CA GLY A 163 -16.30 -11.00 -3.87
C GLY A 163 -15.32 -11.01 -2.68
N GLY A 164 -15.77 -11.51 -1.52
CA GLY A 164 -14.91 -11.63 -0.33
C GLY A 164 -13.76 -12.61 -0.51
N GLN A 165 -13.95 -13.72 -1.24
CA GLN A 165 -12.86 -14.63 -1.58
C GLN A 165 -11.85 -13.97 -2.53
N LYS A 166 -12.32 -13.24 -3.55
CA LYS A 166 -11.43 -12.45 -4.44
C LYS A 166 -10.58 -11.46 -3.65
N GLN A 167 -11.20 -10.76 -2.67
CA GLN A 167 -10.48 -9.81 -1.82
C GLN A 167 -9.45 -10.52 -0.95
N ARG A 168 -9.76 -11.67 -0.36
CA ARG A 168 -8.79 -12.48 0.38
C ARG A 168 -7.61 -12.94 -0.49
N VAL A 169 -7.85 -13.29 -1.76
CA VAL A 169 -6.78 -13.60 -2.73
C VAL A 169 -5.91 -12.38 -3.02
N ALA A 170 -6.50 -11.19 -3.20
CA ALA A 170 -5.75 -9.96 -3.39
C ALA A 170 -4.89 -9.61 -2.16
N ILE A 171 -5.43 -9.82 -0.94
CA ILE A 171 -4.70 -9.65 0.31
C ILE A 171 -3.56 -10.68 0.42
N ALA A 172 -3.81 -11.96 0.08
CA ALA A 172 -2.79 -13.00 0.09
C ALA A 172 -1.62 -12.64 -0.85
N ARG A 173 -1.93 -12.20 -2.06
CA ARG A 173 -0.95 -11.73 -3.04
C ARG A 173 -0.12 -10.55 -2.50
N ALA A 174 -0.74 -9.63 -1.79
CA ALA A 174 -0.06 -8.49 -1.20
C ALA A 174 0.89 -8.90 -0.06
N LEU A 175 0.51 -9.90 0.75
CA LEU A 175 1.24 -10.36 1.94
C LEU A 175 2.38 -11.31 1.63
N VAL A 176 2.27 -12.13 0.57
CA VAL A 176 3.17 -13.27 0.32
C VAL A 176 4.64 -12.88 0.28
N GLY A 177 4.93 -11.68 -0.18
CA GLY A 177 6.28 -11.11 -0.25
C GLY A 177 6.80 -10.54 1.06
N LYS A 178 6.06 -10.60 2.16
CA LYS A 178 6.36 -9.97 3.46
C LYS A 178 6.77 -8.50 3.27
N PRO A 179 5.90 -7.65 2.73
CA PRO A 179 6.21 -6.26 2.45
C PRO A 179 6.43 -5.46 3.74
N ALA A 180 7.13 -4.32 3.63
CA ALA A 180 7.28 -3.39 4.75
C ALA A 180 5.96 -2.67 5.08
N ILE A 181 5.13 -2.43 4.06
CA ILE A 181 3.81 -1.79 4.19
C ILE A 181 2.75 -2.47 3.30
N LEU A 182 1.51 -2.49 3.78
CA LEU A 182 0.32 -2.81 2.98
C LEU A 182 -0.41 -1.51 2.63
N LEU A 183 -0.62 -1.26 1.34
CA LEU A 183 -1.46 -0.17 0.83
C LEU A 183 -2.80 -0.72 0.39
N ALA A 184 -3.90 -0.25 0.97
CA ALA A 184 -5.24 -0.68 0.66
C ALA A 184 -6.09 0.49 0.11
N ASP A 185 -6.54 0.38 -1.13
CA ASP A 185 -7.40 1.36 -1.80
C ASP A 185 -8.85 0.89 -1.76
N GLU A 186 -9.68 1.55 -0.94
CA GLU A 186 -11.11 1.23 -0.78
C GLU A 186 -11.38 -0.29 -0.64
N PRO A 187 -10.70 -0.99 0.29
CA PRO A 187 -10.64 -2.47 0.25
C PRO A 187 -11.97 -3.17 0.48
N SER A 188 -13.00 -2.47 0.93
CA SER A 188 -14.37 -2.96 1.10
C SER A 188 -15.37 -2.39 0.10
N GLY A 189 -14.97 -1.44 -0.76
CA GLY A 189 -15.87 -0.67 -1.60
C GLY A 189 -16.64 -1.45 -2.69
N ALA A 190 -16.14 -2.64 -3.08
CA ALA A 190 -16.81 -3.51 -4.06
C ALA A 190 -17.61 -4.66 -3.39
N LEU A 191 -17.75 -4.65 -2.06
CA LEU A 191 -18.36 -5.72 -1.27
C LEU A 191 -19.69 -5.28 -0.66
N ASP A 192 -20.58 -6.23 -0.40
CA ASP A 192 -21.73 -5.97 0.47
C ASP A 192 -21.30 -5.67 1.91
N SER A 193 -22.20 -5.07 2.69
CA SER A 193 -21.91 -4.59 4.05
C SER A 193 -21.37 -5.68 4.99
N LYS A 194 -21.82 -6.94 4.84
CA LYS A 194 -21.38 -8.04 5.69
C LYS A 194 -19.94 -8.45 5.35
N MET A 195 -19.68 -8.67 4.06
CA MET A 195 -18.36 -9.05 3.57
C MET A 195 -17.35 -7.92 3.76
N GLY A 196 -17.78 -6.66 3.62
CA GLY A 196 -16.94 -5.48 3.88
C GLY A 196 -16.44 -5.46 5.33
N LYS A 197 -17.34 -5.70 6.31
CA LYS A 197 -16.97 -5.80 7.73
C LYS A 197 -16.00 -6.94 8.01
N GLU A 198 -16.17 -8.09 7.36
CA GLU A 198 -15.24 -9.23 7.49
C GLU A 198 -13.85 -8.89 6.97
N VAL A 199 -13.76 -8.17 5.84
CA VAL A 199 -12.48 -7.71 5.28
C VAL A 199 -11.82 -6.68 6.20
N LEU A 200 -12.56 -5.72 6.76
CA LEU A 200 -12.00 -4.74 7.69
C LEU A 200 -11.49 -5.42 8.99
N ARG A 201 -12.22 -6.40 9.52
CA ARG A 201 -11.76 -7.21 10.65
C ARG A 201 -10.45 -7.93 10.32
N LEU A 202 -10.35 -8.50 9.12
CA LEU A 202 -9.12 -9.14 8.66
C LEU A 202 -7.93 -8.17 8.62
N PHE A 203 -8.12 -6.91 8.16
CA PHE A 203 -7.06 -5.89 8.24
C PHE A 203 -6.63 -5.61 9.68
N GLY A 204 -7.57 -5.55 10.63
CA GLY A 204 -7.28 -5.42 12.05
C GLY A 204 -6.47 -6.61 12.60
N GLU A 205 -6.82 -7.84 12.22
CA GLU A 205 -6.09 -9.06 12.60
C GLU A 205 -4.66 -9.04 12.02
N LEU A 206 -4.50 -8.66 10.76
CA LEU A 206 -3.19 -8.52 10.12
C LEU A 206 -2.34 -7.45 10.79
N ASN A 207 -2.92 -6.33 11.18
CA ASN A 207 -2.22 -5.28 11.92
C ASN A 207 -1.78 -5.79 13.30
N ALA A 208 -2.65 -6.49 14.03
CA ALA A 208 -2.30 -7.11 15.30
C ALA A 208 -1.15 -8.14 15.20
N MET A 209 -0.93 -8.71 14.00
CA MET A 209 0.23 -9.56 13.68
C MET A 209 1.50 -8.77 13.34
N GLY A 210 1.48 -7.43 13.46
CA GLY A 210 2.63 -6.54 13.22
C GLY A 210 2.73 -5.98 11.80
N ASN A 211 1.74 -6.17 10.94
CA ASN A 211 1.76 -5.55 9.62
C ASN A 211 1.47 -4.05 9.71
N THR A 212 2.28 -3.24 9.03
CA THR A 212 2.05 -1.80 8.86
C THR A 212 1.07 -1.58 7.70
N ILE A 213 -0.02 -0.84 7.94
CA ILE A 213 -1.13 -0.72 6.99
C ILE A 213 -1.48 0.75 6.76
N VAL A 214 -1.55 1.15 5.49
CA VAL A 214 -2.13 2.43 5.08
C VAL A 214 -3.35 2.15 4.21
N MET A 215 -4.52 2.55 4.68
CA MET A 215 -5.79 2.38 3.99
C MET A 215 -6.30 3.72 3.50
N ILE A 216 -6.77 3.77 2.27
CA ILE A 216 -7.41 4.93 1.68
C ILE A 216 -8.91 4.66 1.57
N THR A 217 -9.73 5.61 2.02
CA THR A 217 -11.18 5.52 1.90
C THR A 217 -11.85 6.89 1.91
N HIS A 218 -13.07 6.96 1.38
CA HIS A 218 -13.95 8.12 1.52
C HIS A 218 -15.02 7.88 2.59
N ASP A 219 -15.13 6.66 3.13
CA ASP A 219 -16.11 6.27 4.14
C ASP A 219 -15.51 6.37 5.55
N LEU A 220 -16.15 7.19 6.40
CA LEU A 220 -15.73 7.38 7.78
C LEU A 220 -15.85 6.09 8.62
N GLU A 221 -16.87 5.26 8.37
CA GLU A 221 -17.04 4.01 9.11
C GLU A 221 -15.94 3.01 8.77
N VAL A 222 -15.52 2.97 7.51
CA VAL A 222 -14.36 2.19 7.07
C VAL A 222 -13.08 2.71 7.71
N ALA A 223 -12.89 4.04 7.77
CA ALA A 223 -11.71 4.65 8.36
C ALA A 223 -11.56 4.36 9.86
N LYS A 224 -12.66 4.15 10.60
CA LYS A 224 -12.66 3.78 12.02
C LYS A 224 -12.03 2.42 12.33
N ALA A 225 -11.80 1.57 11.32
CA ALA A 225 -11.06 0.32 11.49
C ALA A 225 -9.56 0.55 11.77
N ALA A 226 -9.03 1.72 11.41
CA ALA A 226 -7.65 2.10 11.64
C ALA A 226 -7.44 2.73 13.03
N GLN A 227 -6.22 2.61 13.55
CA GLN A 227 -5.82 3.20 14.84
C GLN A 227 -5.69 4.73 14.75
N ARG A 228 -5.30 5.24 13.57
CA ARG A 228 -5.11 6.66 13.30
C ARG A 228 -5.79 7.04 11.99
N VAL A 229 -6.53 8.15 12.00
CA VAL A 229 -7.17 8.70 10.80
C VAL A 229 -6.55 10.07 10.51
N VAL A 230 -6.06 10.24 9.29
CA VAL A 230 -5.65 11.54 8.74
C VAL A 230 -6.62 11.94 7.64
N ARG A 231 -6.86 13.23 7.47
CA ARG A 231 -7.76 13.73 6.43
C ARG A 231 -6.98 14.40 5.32
N ILE A 232 -7.38 14.15 4.08
CA ILE A 232 -6.88 14.89 2.92
C ILE A 232 -8.01 15.72 2.32
N VAL A 233 -7.78 17.03 2.19
CA VAL A 233 -8.74 17.99 1.61
C VAL A 233 -7.94 18.91 0.69
N ASP A 234 -8.39 19.09 -0.55
CA ASP A 234 -7.78 19.97 -1.55
C ASP A 234 -6.24 19.82 -1.68
N GLY A 235 -5.78 18.57 -1.57
CA GLY A 235 -4.37 18.22 -1.71
C GLY A 235 -3.51 18.47 -0.48
N LYS A 236 -4.08 18.76 0.68
CA LYS A 236 -3.35 18.93 1.95
C LYS A 236 -3.76 17.87 2.96
N LEU A 237 -2.81 17.37 3.77
CA LEU A 237 -3.08 16.46 4.87
C LEU A 237 -3.30 17.24 6.18
N TYR A 238 -4.30 16.80 6.94
CA TYR A 238 -4.65 17.32 8.25
C TYR A 238 -4.64 16.19 9.27
N HIS A 239 -3.89 16.35 10.35
CA HIS A 239 -3.92 15.47 11.50
C HIS A 239 -5.07 15.87 12.45
N LYS A 240 -5.60 14.92 13.22
CA LYS A 240 -6.78 15.15 14.08
C LYS A 240 -6.59 16.29 15.09
N GLU A 241 -5.37 16.53 15.55
CA GLU A 241 -5.02 17.58 16.52
C GLU A 241 -5.09 19.01 15.93
N GLU A 242 -4.98 19.17 14.61
CA GLU A 242 -5.01 20.49 13.96
C GLU A 242 -6.43 21.01 13.70
N GLN A 243 -7.45 20.16 13.85
CA GLN A 243 -8.86 20.55 13.56
C GLN A 243 -9.57 21.20 14.75
N GLU A 244 -9.12 20.99 15.99
CA GLU A 244 -9.69 21.64 17.17
C GLU A 244 -9.21 23.10 17.33
N ALA A 245 -8.17 23.51 16.58
CA ALA A 245 -7.62 24.87 16.63
C ALA A 245 -8.23 25.86 15.63
N THR A 246 -9.09 25.39 14.71
CA THR A 246 -9.67 26.22 13.62
C THR A 246 -11.21 26.22 13.58
N GLY A 247 -11.88 25.71 14.64
CA GLY A 247 -13.34 25.68 14.78
C GLY A 247 -13.88 26.76 15.71
#